data_59ec315ff54dd8dd88e7af6f38360588
#
_entry.id   59ec315ff54dd8dd88e7af6f38360588
#
_cell.length_a   1.000
_cell.length_b   1.000
_cell.length_c   1.000
_cell.angle_alpha   90.00
_cell.angle_beta   90.00
_cell.angle_gamma   90.00
#
_symmetry.space_group_name_H-M   'P 1'
#
loop_
_entity.id
_entity.type
_entity.pdbx_description
1 polymer ?
#
loop_
_entity_poly.entity_id
_entity_poly.type
_entity_poly.pdbx_seq_one_letter_code
_entity_poly.pdbx_strand_id
1 'polypeptide(L)'
;MKARIDLILYFILLIPFSIGAQQTKEEIVSTKTGDTYEIIIRKPKSFDSTKSYHLVYFTDAGINSGKVILSQPEENIKNCILIGIAHKGDWDTKRQRDFIPSDEGGYSDKNFGQASQFFISMKDEMIPYINKKFAKQKSKVFIGHSFGGLLALYMSMRENKLFDHYYAISPSVWANYKELMKIEKRYAAANKKYNSNISIYAGSLEFLNKVLSSSQEFYNTVKGRNYNGLSIDYSTIGGVNHYGIVPKIVPGILKGLQ
;
A
#
# COMPACT_ATOMS: atom_id res chain seq x y z
N MET A 1 71.91 -33.32 2.02
CA MET A 1 70.67 -32.98 1.25
C MET A 1 69.51 -32.80 2.24
N LYS A 2 69.07 -31.57 2.52
CA LYS A 2 67.91 -31.30 3.36
C LYS A 2 66.70 -30.98 2.44
N ALA A 3 65.72 -31.87 2.47
CA ALA A 3 64.45 -31.66 1.76
C ALA A 3 63.65 -30.59 2.46
N ARG A 4 63.34 -29.52 1.75
CA ARG A 4 62.32 -28.47 2.18
C ARG A 4 60.97 -29.05 1.85
N ILE A 5 60.15 -29.18 2.87
CA ILE A 5 58.71 -29.43 2.73
C ILE A 5 58.03 -28.06 2.66
N ASP A 6 57.57 -27.67 1.46
CA ASP A 6 56.76 -26.47 1.28
C ASP A 6 55.31 -26.78 1.72
N LEU A 7 54.95 -26.20 2.84
CA LEU A 7 53.60 -26.27 3.39
C LEU A 7 52.68 -25.33 2.59
N ILE A 8 51.91 -25.87 1.65
CA ILE A 8 50.88 -25.12 0.93
C ILE A 8 49.68 -24.94 1.87
N LEU A 9 49.54 -23.76 2.43
CA LEU A 9 48.35 -23.36 3.20
C LEU A 9 47.20 -23.10 2.22
N TYR A 10 46.25 -24.04 2.14
CA TYR A 10 44.95 -23.76 1.48
C TYR A 10 44.12 -22.81 2.34
N PHE A 11 44.06 -21.55 1.94
CA PHE A 11 43.06 -20.63 2.44
C PHE A 11 41.70 -20.99 1.85
N ILE A 12 40.91 -21.76 2.61
CA ILE A 12 39.48 -21.92 2.29
C ILE A 12 38.82 -20.59 2.59
N LEU A 13 38.56 -19.77 1.55
CA LEU A 13 37.70 -18.62 1.62
C LEU A 13 36.29 -19.14 1.90
N LEU A 14 35.88 -19.14 3.15
CA LEU A 14 34.47 -19.25 3.53
C LEU A 14 33.79 -18.01 3.00
N ILE A 15 33.25 -18.07 1.77
CA ILE A 15 32.28 -17.09 1.27
C ILE A 15 31.08 -17.25 2.19
N PRO A 16 30.71 -16.24 3.00
CA PRO A 16 29.47 -16.32 3.74
C PRO A 16 28.34 -16.41 2.70
N PHE A 17 27.68 -17.55 2.64
CA PHE A 17 26.40 -17.67 1.97
C PHE A 17 25.45 -16.71 2.72
N SER A 18 25.39 -15.46 2.30
CA SER A 18 24.34 -14.54 2.68
C SER A 18 23.04 -15.15 2.17
N ILE A 19 22.34 -15.87 3.05
CA ILE A 19 20.90 -16.11 2.88
C ILE A 19 20.33 -14.69 2.78
N GLY A 20 20.01 -14.26 1.54
CA GLY A 20 19.62 -12.90 1.24
C GLY A 20 18.53 -12.48 2.22
N ALA A 21 18.72 -11.36 2.91
CA ALA A 21 17.82 -10.90 3.94
C ALA A 21 16.40 -10.92 3.37
N GLN A 22 15.50 -11.65 4.03
CA GLN A 22 14.12 -11.84 3.61
C GLN A 22 13.35 -10.53 3.59
N GLN A 23 13.83 -9.55 4.37
CA GLN A 23 13.34 -8.19 4.42
C GLN A 23 14.50 -7.22 4.24
N THR A 24 14.33 -6.26 3.34
CA THR A 24 15.27 -5.16 3.10
C THR A 24 14.58 -3.82 3.33
N LYS A 25 15.38 -2.81 3.67
CA LYS A 25 14.95 -1.44 3.79
C LYS A 25 15.81 -0.57 2.87
N GLU A 26 15.16 0.31 2.15
CA GLU A 26 15.79 1.21 1.19
C GLU A 26 15.15 2.59 1.31
N GLU A 27 15.86 3.64 0.96
CA GLU A 27 15.35 5.00 1.01
C GLU A 27 15.15 5.55 -0.40
N ILE A 28 14.05 6.26 -0.60
CA ILE A 28 13.77 7.01 -1.81
C ILE A 28 13.55 8.47 -1.42
N VAL A 29 14.34 9.35 -2.00
CA VAL A 29 14.11 10.80 -1.91
C VAL A 29 13.18 11.19 -3.06
N SER A 30 12.00 11.66 -2.71
CA SER A 30 11.02 12.09 -3.71
C SER A 30 11.24 13.55 -4.11
N THR A 31 11.35 13.79 -5.40
CA THR A 31 11.40 15.15 -5.95
C THR A 31 10.01 15.81 -5.99
N LYS A 32 8.95 15.02 -5.87
CA LYS A 32 7.56 15.49 -5.93
C LYS A 32 7.07 16.02 -4.58
N THR A 33 7.45 15.36 -3.50
CA THR A 33 7.07 15.77 -2.14
C THR A 33 8.19 16.50 -1.40
N GLY A 34 9.45 16.41 -1.87
CA GLY A 34 10.64 16.90 -1.19
C GLY A 34 11.06 16.06 0.03
N ASP A 35 10.42 14.90 0.25
CA ASP A 35 10.63 14.05 1.42
C ASP A 35 11.37 12.75 1.10
N THR A 36 11.90 12.13 2.15
CA THR A 36 12.50 10.81 2.10
C THR A 36 11.53 9.77 2.67
N TYR A 37 11.30 8.72 1.90
CA TYR A 37 10.48 7.57 2.28
C TYR A 37 11.34 6.32 2.45
N GLU A 38 11.00 5.51 3.44
CA GLU A 38 11.59 4.18 3.62
C GLU A 38 10.72 3.16 2.88
N ILE A 39 11.32 2.41 1.97
CA ILE A 39 10.68 1.30 1.27
C ILE A 39 11.11 0.01 1.94
N ILE A 40 10.17 -0.68 2.55
CA ILE A 40 10.39 -1.95 3.22
C ILE A 40 9.91 -3.07 2.31
N ILE A 41 10.84 -3.89 1.82
CA ILE A 41 10.52 -4.99 0.91
C ILE A 41 10.68 -6.30 1.67
N ARG A 42 9.62 -7.11 1.73
CA ARG A 42 9.67 -8.47 2.25
C ARG A 42 9.32 -9.46 1.14
N LYS A 43 10.26 -10.37 0.86
CA LYS A 43 10.08 -11.49 -0.06
C LYS A 43 9.69 -12.76 0.69
N PRO A 44 8.94 -13.71 0.09
CA PRO A 44 8.72 -15.01 0.68
C PRO A 44 10.04 -15.79 0.80
N LYS A 45 10.13 -16.72 1.74
CA LYS A 45 11.34 -17.59 1.91
C LYS A 45 11.68 -18.36 0.65
N SER A 46 10.66 -18.78 -0.08
CA SER A 46 10.78 -19.51 -1.36
C SER A 46 10.93 -18.58 -2.56
N PHE A 47 11.39 -17.33 -2.37
CA PHE A 47 11.54 -16.37 -3.47
C PHE A 47 12.50 -16.92 -4.55
N ASP A 48 12.03 -16.89 -5.78
CA ASP A 48 12.76 -17.31 -6.98
C ASP A 48 12.63 -16.20 -8.04
N SER A 49 13.73 -15.58 -8.42
CA SER A 49 13.76 -14.47 -9.38
C SER A 49 13.26 -14.84 -10.79
N THR A 50 13.15 -16.14 -11.09
CA THR A 50 12.61 -16.62 -12.36
C THR A 50 11.09 -16.64 -12.42
N LYS A 51 10.43 -16.59 -11.25
CA LYS A 51 8.97 -16.62 -11.10
C LYS A 51 8.35 -15.24 -11.05
N SER A 52 7.05 -15.17 -11.29
CA SER A 52 6.24 -13.97 -11.15
C SER A 52 5.52 -13.94 -9.80
N TYR A 53 5.40 -12.76 -9.20
CA TYR A 53 4.77 -12.55 -7.89
C TYR A 53 3.72 -11.44 -7.98
N HIS A 54 2.74 -11.46 -7.06
CA HIS A 54 1.88 -10.31 -6.80
C HIS A 54 2.68 -9.29 -5.99
N LEU A 55 2.76 -8.05 -6.48
CA LEU A 55 3.37 -6.96 -5.74
C LEU A 55 2.31 -6.28 -4.87
N VAL A 56 2.44 -6.44 -3.56
CA VAL A 56 1.49 -5.91 -2.57
C VAL A 56 2.06 -4.65 -1.96
N TYR A 57 1.61 -3.51 -2.48
CA TYR A 57 1.98 -2.20 -1.95
C TYR A 57 1.07 -1.82 -0.78
N PHE A 58 1.62 -1.18 0.22
CA PHE A 58 0.85 -0.66 1.34
C PHE A 58 1.58 0.51 2.01
N THR A 59 0.80 1.38 2.63
CA THR A 59 1.32 2.50 3.43
C THR A 59 1.47 2.13 4.90
N ASP A 60 1.99 3.07 5.69
CA ASP A 60 2.11 2.93 7.15
C ASP A 60 3.05 1.78 7.57
N ALA A 61 4.03 1.41 6.75
CA ALA A 61 4.90 0.26 7.01
C ALA A 61 5.73 0.36 8.30
N GLY A 62 5.97 1.59 8.80
CA GLY A 62 6.66 1.84 10.06
C GLY A 62 5.77 1.77 11.31
N ILE A 63 4.44 1.73 11.17
CA ILE A 63 3.47 1.78 12.27
C ILE A 63 2.51 0.57 12.26
N ASN A 64 1.56 0.55 13.18
CA ASN A 64 0.76 -0.63 13.54
C ASN A 64 0.18 -1.43 12.38
N SER A 65 -0.53 -0.79 11.44
CA SER A 65 -1.17 -1.49 10.32
C SER A 65 -0.16 -2.12 9.37
N GLY A 66 0.88 -1.39 9.00
CA GLY A 66 1.92 -1.89 8.12
C GLY A 66 2.77 -2.98 8.78
N LYS A 67 3.04 -2.88 10.09
CA LYS A 67 3.71 -3.95 10.84
C LYS A 67 2.92 -5.25 10.82
N VAL A 68 1.58 -5.18 10.93
CA VAL A 68 0.71 -6.36 10.81
C VAL A 68 0.83 -6.99 9.42
N ILE A 69 0.89 -6.20 8.35
CA ILE A 69 1.09 -6.71 6.99
C ILE A 69 2.48 -7.33 6.84
N LEU A 70 3.52 -6.65 7.33
CA LEU A 70 4.89 -7.17 7.28
C LEU A 70 5.10 -8.44 8.10
N SER A 71 4.35 -8.66 9.17
CA SER A 71 4.48 -9.82 10.05
C SER A 71 3.67 -11.04 9.60
N GLN A 72 3.02 -11.00 8.45
CA GLN A 72 2.21 -12.12 7.98
C GLN A 72 3.03 -13.40 7.86
N PRO A 73 2.47 -14.56 8.25
CA PRO A 73 3.18 -15.84 8.14
C PRO A 73 3.43 -16.20 6.67
N GLU A 74 4.45 -17.04 6.45
CA GLU A 74 4.94 -17.40 5.11
C GLU A 74 3.86 -18.02 4.21
N GLU A 75 2.95 -18.81 4.79
CA GLU A 75 1.84 -19.41 4.05
C GLU A 75 0.90 -18.39 3.42
N ASN A 76 0.83 -17.16 3.96
CA ASN A 76 0.01 -16.10 3.42
C ASN A 76 0.70 -15.30 2.30
N ILE A 77 2.03 -15.40 2.18
CA ILE A 77 2.81 -14.57 1.24
C ILE A 77 3.59 -15.37 0.19
N LYS A 78 3.32 -16.66 0.03
CA LYS A 78 4.07 -17.54 -0.89
C LYS A 78 4.22 -16.99 -2.31
N ASN A 79 3.19 -16.33 -2.82
CA ASN A 79 3.15 -15.73 -4.16
C ASN A 79 3.21 -14.20 -4.14
N CYS A 80 3.53 -13.58 -3.00
CA CYS A 80 3.51 -12.14 -2.79
C CYS A 80 4.90 -11.60 -2.46
N ILE A 81 5.20 -10.40 -2.95
CA ILE A 81 6.27 -9.54 -2.46
C ILE A 81 5.58 -8.36 -1.78
N LEU A 82 5.83 -8.19 -0.49
CA LEU A 82 5.28 -7.11 0.30
C LEU A 82 6.15 -5.86 0.14
N ILE A 83 5.57 -4.72 -0.19
CA ILE A 83 6.24 -3.45 -0.47
C ILE A 83 5.59 -2.37 0.39
N GLY A 84 6.16 -2.16 1.56
CA GLY A 84 5.67 -1.18 2.52
C GLY A 84 6.34 0.17 2.34
N ILE A 85 5.55 1.23 2.34
CA ILE A 85 6.01 2.61 2.27
C ILE A 85 5.84 3.24 3.65
N ALA A 86 6.93 3.76 4.22
CA ALA A 86 6.93 4.42 5.52
C ALA A 86 7.48 5.85 5.41
N HIS A 87 6.88 6.76 6.16
CA HIS A 87 7.43 8.09 6.36
C HIS A 87 8.65 8.04 7.28
N LYS A 88 9.64 8.84 6.98
CA LYS A 88 10.82 9.03 7.84
C LYS A 88 10.65 10.29 8.70
N GLY A 89 10.98 10.21 9.97
CA GLY A 89 10.86 11.34 10.92
C GLY A 89 9.42 11.52 11.45
N ASP A 90 8.89 12.74 11.41
CA ASP A 90 7.52 13.05 11.87
C ASP A 90 6.48 12.40 10.96
N TRP A 91 6.21 11.13 11.23
CA TRP A 91 5.34 10.29 10.40
C TRP A 91 3.88 10.71 10.46
N ASP A 92 3.41 11.27 11.57
CA ASP A 92 1.98 11.59 11.74
C ASP A 92 1.58 12.82 10.91
N THR A 93 2.34 13.92 11.01
CA THR A 93 2.13 15.11 10.17
C THR A 93 2.30 14.78 8.69
N LYS A 94 3.36 14.05 8.34
CA LYS A 94 3.62 13.65 6.95
C LYS A 94 2.52 12.73 6.40
N ARG A 95 2.00 11.83 7.20
CA ARG A 95 0.90 10.95 6.85
C ARG A 95 -0.39 11.73 6.57
N GLN A 96 -0.71 12.72 7.39
CA GLN A 96 -1.88 13.58 7.16
C GLN A 96 -1.71 14.40 5.88
N ARG A 97 -0.53 14.95 5.65
CA ARG A 97 -0.19 15.66 4.42
C ARG A 97 -0.37 14.77 3.19
N ASP A 98 0.21 13.57 3.20
CA ASP A 98 0.36 12.72 2.02
C ASP A 98 -0.85 11.84 1.71
N PHE A 99 -1.71 11.57 2.70
CA PHE A 99 -2.82 10.64 2.51
C PHE A 99 -4.19 11.31 2.44
N ILE A 100 -4.31 12.52 2.95
CA ILE A 100 -5.57 13.24 2.92
C ILE A 100 -5.63 14.07 1.64
N PRO A 101 -6.65 13.89 0.78
CA PRO A 101 -6.80 14.72 -0.39
C PRO A 101 -7.33 16.11 -0.03
N SER A 102 -6.83 17.12 -0.72
CA SER A 102 -7.53 18.38 -0.94
C SER A 102 -7.56 18.63 -2.44
N ASP A 103 -8.63 19.23 -2.91
CA ASP A 103 -8.71 19.62 -4.31
C ASP A 103 -8.31 21.08 -4.49
N GLU A 104 -8.08 21.47 -5.75
CA GLU A 104 -7.80 22.87 -6.12
C GLU A 104 -8.91 23.79 -5.56
N GLY A 105 -8.56 24.60 -4.57
CA GLY A 105 -9.49 25.44 -3.81
C GLY A 105 -9.90 24.94 -2.43
N GLY A 106 -9.50 23.69 -2.05
CA GLY A 106 -9.62 23.19 -0.67
C GLY A 106 -8.48 23.70 0.22
N TYR A 107 -8.63 23.49 1.54
CA TYR A 107 -7.57 23.80 2.49
C TYR A 107 -6.37 22.87 2.24
N SER A 108 -5.33 23.42 1.65
CA SER A 108 -4.06 22.75 1.44
C SER A 108 -2.95 23.65 1.99
N ASP A 109 -2.22 23.16 2.95
CA ASP A 109 -0.97 23.77 3.39
C ASP A 109 0.20 22.78 3.21
N LYS A 110 1.41 23.22 3.52
CA LYS A 110 2.62 22.39 3.39
C LYS A 110 2.58 21.12 4.25
N ASN A 111 1.69 21.04 5.24
CA ASN A 111 1.59 19.95 6.21
C ASN A 111 0.27 19.16 6.08
N PHE A 112 -0.62 19.50 5.13
CA PHE A 112 -1.93 18.89 5.04
C PHE A 112 -2.47 18.87 3.61
N GLY A 113 -3.20 17.81 3.23
CA GLY A 113 -4.01 17.82 2.03
C GLY A 113 -3.23 17.69 0.71
N GLN A 114 -2.05 17.07 0.70
CA GLN A 114 -1.21 16.94 -0.49
C GLN A 114 -1.17 15.51 -1.07
N ALA A 115 -2.26 14.74 -0.96
CA ALA A 115 -2.33 13.39 -1.50
C ALA A 115 -2.04 13.31 -3.01
N SER A 116 -2.27 14.40 -3.76
CA SER A 116 -1.91 14.48 -5.18
C SER A 116 -0.40 14.42 -5.41
N GLN A 117 0.40 15.09 -4.60
CA GLN A 117 1.87 15.07 -4.72
C GLN A 117 2.43 13.70 -4.35
N PHE A 118 1.90 13.10 -3.28
CA PHE A 118 2.29 11.74 -2.88
C PHE A 118 1.89 10.71 -3.95
N PHE A 119 0.70 10.81 -4.52
CA PHE A 119 0.27 9.96 -5.63
C PHE A 119 1.24 10.06 -6.82
N ILE A 120 1.65 11.28 -7.21
CA ILE A 120 2.60 11.50 -8.30
C ILE A 120 3.97 10.89 -7.94
N SER A 121 4.44 11.04 -6.70
CA SER A 121 5.66 10.40 -6.22
C SER A 121 5.57 8.87 -6.30
N MET A 122 4.48 8.28 -5.87
CA MET A 122 4.27 6.83 -6.02
C MET A 122 4.31 6.40 -7.48
N LYS A 123 3.58 7.11 -8.34
CA LYS A 123 3.42 6.76 -9.76
C LYS A 123 4.72 6.92 -10.54
N ASP A 124 5.41 8.04 -10.37
CA ASP A 124 6.53 8.43 -11.24
C ASP A 124 7.91 8.04 -10.67
N GLU A 125 8.01 7.78 -9.36
CA GLU A 125 9.27 7.52 -8.68
C GLU A 125 9.30 6.13 -8.00
N MET A 126 8.42 5.86 -7.03
CA MET A 126 8.48 4.66 -6.20
C MET A 126 8.12 3.38 -6.97
N ILE A 127 7.01 3.37 -7.71
CA ILE A 127 6.57 2.19 -8.47
C ILE A 127 7.55 1.86 -9.60
N PRO A 128 8.04 2.81 -10.41
CA PRO A 128 9.08 2.53 -11.40
C PRO A 128 10.38 1.98 -10.79
N TYR A 129 10.77 2.47 -9.62
CA TYR A 129 11.92 1.94 -8.89
C TYR A 129 11.74 0.46 -8.52
N ILE A 130 10.57 0.10 -7.99
CA ILE A 130 10.24 -1.29 -7.64
C ILE A 130 10.11 -2.16 -8.89
N ASN A 131 9.51 -1.66 -9.97
CA ASN A 131 9.35 -2.39 -11.23
C ASN A 131 10.70 -2.79 -11.84
N LYS A 132 11.75 -1.99 -11.67
CA LYS A 132 13.12 -2.35 -12.11
C LYS A 132 13.68 -3.55 -11.32
N LYS A 133 13.30 -3.69 -10.04
CA LYS A 133 13.73 -4.80 -9.17
C LYS A 133 12.95 -6.09 -9.43
N PHE A 134 11.66 -5.96 -9.75
CA PHE A 134 10.71 -7.06 -9.92
C PHE A 134 10.00 -6.94 -11.26
N ALA A 135 10.72 -7.21 -12.34
CA ALA A 135 10.18 -7.05 -13.69
C ALA A 135 9.08 -8.07 -14.02
N LYS A 136 9.12 -9.26 -13.41
CA LYS A 136 8.10 -10.31 -13.59
C LYS A 136 7.02 -10.19 -12.52
N GLN A 137 5.88 -9.62 -12.90
CA GLN A 137 4.76 -9.37 -12.00
C GLN A 137 3.53 -10.13 -12.46
N LYS A 138 2.78 -10.72 -11.52
CA LYS A 138 1.42 -11.26 -11.77
C LYS A 138 0.39 -10.12 -11.75
N SER A 139 0.43 -9.32 -10.70
CA SER A 139 -0.39 -8.12 -10.51
C SER A 139 0.25 -7.18 -9.53
N LYS A 140 -0.27 -5.96 -9.47
CA LYS A 140 0.02 -4.95 -8.43
C LYS A 140 -1.27 -4.67 -7.66
N VAL A 141 -1.23 -4.78 -6.35
CA VAL A 141 -2.36 -4.43 -5.49
C VAL A 141 -1.93 -3.42 -4.43
N PHE A 142 -2.87 -2.62 -3.97
CA PHE A 142 -2.64 -1.63 -2.92
C PHE A 142 -3.53 -1.91 -1.72
N ILE A 143 -2.94 -1.94 -0.51
CA ILE A 143 -3.66 -2.08 0.76
C ILE A 143 -3.45 -0.80 1.57
N GLY A 144 -4.52 -0.12 1.92
CA GLY A 144 -4.49 1.05 2.80
C GLY A 144 -5.43 0.91 3.98
N HIS A 145 -4.99 1.36 5.16
CA HIS A 145 -5.81 1.40 6.38
C HIS A 145 -6.02 2.85 6.82
N SER A 146 -7.22 3.18 7.28
CA SER A 146 -7.55 4.51 7.82
C SER A 146 -7.34 5.63 6.77
N PHE A 147 -6.43 6.58 7.01
CA PHE A 147 -6.02 7.55 5.98
C PHE A 147 -5.34 6.88 4.78
N GLY A 148 -4.63 5.76 4.98
CA GLY A 148 -4.13 4.94 3.85
C GLY A 148 -5.27 4.33 3.04
N GLY A 149 -6.39 3.96 3.67
CA GLY A 149 -7.61 3.54 2.99
C GLY A 149 -8.29 4.67 2.23
N LEU A 150 -8.31 5.88 2.79
CA LEU A 150 -8.74 7.09 2.08
C LEU A 150 -7.89 7.35 0.83
N LEU A 151 -6.57 7.24 0.97
CA LEU A 151 -5.63 7.36 -0.14
C LEU A 151 -5.88 6.29 -1.23
N ALA A 152 -6.16 5.04 -0.84
CA ALA A 152 -6.49 3.98 -1.79
C ALA A 152 -7.70 4.35 -2.66
N LEU A 153 -8.77 4.85 -2.05
CA LEU A 153 -9.97 5.31 -2.76
C LEU A 153 -9.67 6.52 -3.65
N TYR A 154 -8.87 7.47 -3.16
CA TYR A 154 -8.44 8.63 -3.93
C TYR A 154 -7.63 8.25 -5.16
N MET A 155 -6.62 7.39 -5.00
CA MET A 155 -5.76 6.93 -6.11
C MET A 155 -6.54 6.16 -7.17
N SER A 156 -7.53 5.37 -6.75
CA SER A 156 -8.35 4.58 -7.68
C SER A 156 -9.15 5.45 -8.66
N MET A 157 -9.47 6.69 -8.30
CA MET A 157 -10.11 7.66 -9.19
C MET A 157 -9.12 8.47 -10.04
N ARG A 158 -7.86 8.63 -9.58
CA ARG A 158 -6.86 9.44 -10.31
C ARG A 158 -6.18 8.67 -11.43
N GLU A 159 -5.88 7.38 -11.21
CA GLU A 159 -5.19 6.54 -12.18
C GLU A 159 -5.78 5.13 -12.13
N ASN A 160 -6.74 4.87 -12.99
CA ASN A 160 -7.57 3.66 -12.98
C ASN A 160 -6.82 2.33 -13.14
N LYS A 161 -5.54 2.37 -13.52
CA LYS A 161 -4.75 1.15 -13.76
C LYS A 161 -3.41 1.15 -13.04
N LEU A 162 -3.22 2.04 -12.08
CA LEU A 162 -1.98 2.07 -11.30
C LEU A 162 -1.81 0.77 -10.50
N PHE A 163 -2.92 0.28 -9.95
CA PHE A 163 -3.02 -1.02 -9.29
C PHE A 163 -4.20 -1.81 -9.87
N ASP A 164 -4.04 -3.12 -9.93
CA ASP A 164 -5.11 -4.03 -10.41
C ASP A 164 -6.24 -4.16 -9.39
N HIS A 165 -5.96 -3.93 -8.09
CA HIS A 165 -6.93 -3.93 -7.03
C HIS A 165 -6.54 -2.99 -5.89
N TYR A 166 -7.51 -2.26 -5.35
CA TYR A 166 -7.38 -1.40 -4.18
C TYR A 166 -8.18 -1.98 -3.00
N TYR A 167 -7.49 -2.28 -1.92
CA TYR A 167 -8.10 -2.72 -0.66
C TYR A 167 -8.10 -1.56 0.33
N ALA A 168 -9.26 -0.97 0.55
CA ALA A 168 -9.46 0.13 1.48
C ALA A 168 -10.03 -0.40 2.81
N ILE A 169 -9.18 -0.53 3.82
CA ILE A 169 -9.56 -1.03 5.14
C ILE A 169 -9.86 0.16 6.05
N SER A 170 -11.07 0.22 6.58
CA SER A 170 -11.54 1.29 7.46
C SER A 170 -11.21 2.71 6.93
N PRO A 171 -11.55 3.02 5.66
CA PRO A 171 -11.13 4.29 5.05
C PRO A 171 -11.76 5.49 5.76
N SER A 172 -10.93 6.47 6.11
CA SER A 172 -11.35 7.71 6.79
C SER A 172 -11.99 8.71 5.81
N VAL A 173 -13.06 8.32 5.11
CA VAL A 173 -13.74 9.15 4.10
C VAL A 173 -14.30 10.45 4.69
N TRP A 174 -14.56 10.49 6.00
CA TRP A 174 -15.01 11.67 6.74
C TRP A 174 -13.97 12.80 6.79
N ALA A 175 -12.68 12.49 6.54
CA ALA A 175 -11.58 13.44 6.68
C ALA A 175 -11.69 14.60 5.70
N ASN A 176 -11.14 15.75 6.10
CA ASN A 176 -11.16 17.01 5.35
C ASN A 176 -12.58 17.35 4.84
N TYR A 177 -13.56 17.38 5.76
CA TYR A 177 -14.96 17.70 5.40
C TYR A 177 -15.51 16.86 4.24
N LYS A 178 -15.18 15.56 4.21
CA LYS A 178 -15.55 14.63 3.14
C LYS A 178 -15.05 15.07 1.74
N GLU A 179 -13.84 15.59 1.66
CA GLU A 179 -13.29 16.09 0.38
C GLU A 179 -13.28 15.00 -0.70
N LEU A 180 -13.05 13.74 -0.33
CA LEU A 180 -13.12 12.62 -1.28
C LEU A 180 -14.49 12.52 -1.96
N MET A 181 -15.60 12.80 -1.25
CA MET A 181 -16.94 12.80 -1.82
C MET A 181 -17.14 13.92 -2.83
N LYS A 182 -16.53 15.08 -2.59
CA LYS A 182 -16.57 16.20 -3.54
C LYS A 182 -15.75 15.90 -4.80
N ILE A 183 -14.58 15.26 -4.61
CA ILE A 183 -13.75 14.77 -5.72
C ILE A 183 -14.52 13.73 -6.55
N GLU A 184 -15.19 12.78 -5.91
CA GLU A 184 -16.04 11.79 -6.58
C GLU A 184 -17.14 12.45 -7.40
N LYS A 185 -17.84 13.43 -6.84
CA LYS A 185 -18.90 14.15 -7.54
C LYS A 185 -18.39 14.84 -8.80
N ARG A 186 -17.22 15.49 -8.75
CA ARG A 186 -16.59 16.10 -9.93
C ARG A 186 -16.15 15.05 -10.94
N TYR A 187 -15.58 13.94 -10.47
CA TYR A 187 -15.21 12.82 -11.32
C TYR A 187 -16.42 12.27 -12.08
N ALA A 188 -17.54 12.07 -11.38
CA ALA A 188 -18.80 11.57 -11.95
C ALA A 188 -19.37 12.50 -13.02
N ALA A 189 -19.23 13.82 -12.85
CA ALA A 189 -19.72 14.80 -13.83
C ALA A 189 -18.93 14.73 -15.15
N ALA A 190 -17.65 14.38 -15.10
CA ALA A 190 -16.75 14.35 -16.25
C ALA A 190 -16.56 12.93 -16.86
N ASN A 191 -16.87 11.87 -16.10
CA ASN A 191 -16.50 10.49 -16.50
C ASN A 191 -17.69 9.53 -16.37
N LYS A 192 -17.85 8.67 -17.38
CA LYS A 192 -18.75 7.50 -17.37
C LYS A 192 -18.01 6.18 -17.16
N LYS A 193 -16.70 6.20 -17.20
CA LYS A 193 -15.83 5.05 -17.08
C LYS A 193 -14.95 5.17 -15.86
N TYR A 194 -14.89 4.07 -15.08
CA TYR A 194 -14.03 3.96 -13.92
C TYR A 194 -13.47 2.53 -13.87
N ASN A 195 -12.33 2.31 -14.52
CA ASN A 195 -11.72 0.98 -14.63
C ASN A 195 -10.93 0.67 -13.36
N SER A 196 -11.59 0.14 -12.34
CA SER A 196 -10.92 -0.20 -11.08
C SER A 196 -11.61 -1.36 -10.38
N ASN A 197 -10.82 -2.12 -9.61
CA ASN A 197 -11.33 -3.10 -8.66
C ASN A 197 -11.08 -2.59 -7.25
N ILE A 198 -12.13 -2.46 -6.45
CA ILE A 198 -12.07 -1.86 -5.11
C ILE A 198 -12.81 -2.77 -4.13
N SER A 199 -12.13 -3.14 -3.04
CA SER A 199 -12.80 -3.78 -1.89
C SER A 199 -12.67 -2.89 -0.66
N ILE A 200 -13.80 -2.54 -0.07
CA ILE A 200 -13.90 -1.70 1.13
C ILE A 200 -14.30 -2.57 2.32
N TYR A 201 -13.57 -2.47 3.41
CA TYR A 201 -13.86 -3.14 4.67
C TYR A 201 -14.01 -2.12 5.78
N ALA A 202 -15.01 -2.27 6.64
CA ALA A 202 -15.16 -1.46 7.85
C ALA A 202 -15.55 -2.35 9.04
N GLY A 203 -15.07 -2.03 10.22
CA GLY A 203 -15.43 -2.75 11.44
C GLY A 203 -16.82 -2.32 11.96
N SER A 204 -17.63 -3.26 12.45
CA SER A 204 -18.95 -2.92 12.98
C SER A 204 -18.91 -2.04 14.23
N LEU A 205 -17.77 -2.01 14.95
CA LEU A 205 -17.59 -1.17 16.13
C LEU A 205 -17.03 0.22 15.81
N GLU A 206 -16.96 0.61 14.52
CA GLU A 206 -16.45 1.91 14.06
C GLU A 206 -17.56 2.97 13.87
N PHE A 207 -18.71 2.76 14.49
CA PHE A 207 -19.85 3.66 14.34
C PHE A 207 -19.63 5.04 15.01
N LEU A 208 -18.85 5.10 16.10
CA LEU A 208 -18.57 6.36 16.82
C LEU A 208 -17.56 7.28 16.11
N ASN A 209 -16.63 6.72 15.35
CA ASN A 209 -15.57 7.48 14.69
C ASN A 209 -15.91 7.88 13.24
N LYS A 210 -17.16 7.74 12.83
CA LYS A 210 -17.68 8.06 11.48
C LYS A 210 -17.09 7.21 10.34
N VAL A 211 -16.19 6.27 10.60
CA VAL A 211 -15.56 5.44 9.55
C VAL A 211 -16.61 4.55 8.89
N LEU A 212 -17.41 3.84 9.70
CA LEU A 212 -18.44 2.92 9.19
C LEU A 212 -19.44 3.65 8.29
N SER A 213 -20.00 4.75 8.77
CA SER A 213 -21.02 5.50 8.03
C SER A 213 -20.48 6.18 6.77
N SER A 214 -19.30 6.80 6.85
CA SER A 214 -18.74 7.53 5.71
C SER A 214 -18.22 6.60 4.61
N SER A 215 -17.65 5.45 4.97
CA SER A 215 -17.22 4.46 3.98
C SER A 215 -18.41 3.78 3.29
N GLN A 216 -19.50 3.53 4.02
CA GLN A 216 -20.74 3.01 3.44
C GLN A 216 -21.40 4.03 2.51
N GLU A 217 -21.41 5.32 2.91
CA GLU A 217 -21.88 6.41 2.07
C GLU A 217 -21.10 6.50 0.74
N PHE A 218 -19.77 6.43 0.81
CA PHE A 218 -18.93 6.41 -0.38
C PHE A 218 -19.26 5.22 -1.29
N TYR A 219 -19.30 4.00 -0.73
CA TYR A 219 -19.66 2.79 -1.49
C TYR A 219 -21.01 2.94 -2.19
N ASN A 220 -22.05 3.34 -1.46
CA ASN A 220 -23.41 3.48 -2.01
C ASN A 220 -23.46 4.53 -3.13
N THR A 221 -22.77 5.66 -2.95
CA THR A 221 -22.67 6.72 -3.94
C THR A 221 -22.00 6.21 -5.22
N VAL A 222 -20.81 5.62 -5.10
CA VAL A 222 -20.03 5.14 -6.25
C VAL A 222 -20.71 3.98 -6.96
N LYS A 223 -21.30 3.05 -6.20
CA LYS A 223 -22.09 1.92 -6.75
C LYS A 223 -23.30 2.42 -7.54
N GLY A 224 -24.00 3.44 -7.03
CA GLY A 224 -25.14 4.04 -7.69
C GLY A 224 -24.83 4.79 -8.99
N ARG A 225 -23.57 5.14 -9.24
CA ARG A 225 -23.14 5.77 -10.50
C ARG A 225 -23.15 4.85 -11.69
N ASN A 226 -23.11 3.53 -11.48
CA ASN A 226 -23.07 2.52 -12.54
C ASN A 226 -21.95 2.77 -13.56
N TYR A 227 -20.73 3.08 -13.08
CA TYR A 227 -19.57 3.30 -13.94
C TYR A 227 -19.21 2.06 -14.76
N ASN A 228 -18.92 2.25 -16.04
CA ASN A 228 -18.37 1.20 -16.87
C ASN A 228 -16.95 0.80 -16.41
N GLY A 229 -16.72 -0.49 -16.19
CA GLY A 229 -15.42 -1.04 -15.81
C GLY A 229 -15.10 -1.01 -14.31
N LEU A 230 -16.04 -0.59 -13.46
CA LEU A 230 -15.89 -0.62 -12.02
C LEU A 230 -16.38 -1.92 -11.42
N SER A 231 -15.52 -2.57 -10.62
CA SER A 231 -15.91 -3.58 -9.64
C SER A 231 -15.68 -3.00 -8.25
N ILE A 232 -16.74 -2.89 -7.45
CA ILE A 232 -16.64 -2.36 -6.08
C ILE A 232 -17.48 -3.19 -5.12
N ASP A 233 -16.84 -3.61 -4.02
CA ASP A 233 -17.45 -4.39 -2.95
C ASP A 233 -17.28 -3.71 -1.61
N TYR A 234 -18.23 -3.94 -0.70
CA TYR A 234 -18.22 -3.43 0.66
C TYR A 234 -18.57 -4.54 1.65
N SER A 235 -17.80 -4.64 2.73
CA SER A 235 -18.04 -5.61 3.79
C SER A 235 -17.90 -4.97 5.17
N THR A 236 -18.92 -5.15 6.02
CA THR A 236 -18.84 -4.82 7.44
C THR A 236 -18.37 -6.05 8.22
N ILE A 237 -17.28 -5.92 8.97
CA ILE A 237 -16.69 -7.00 9.74
C ILE A 237 -17.20 -6.95 11.18
N GLY A 238 -17.95 -7.98 11.58
CA GLY A 238 -18.58 -8.05 12.89
C GLY A 238 -17.59 -8.09 14.06
N GLY A 239 -17.89 -7.34 15.12
CA GLY A 239 -17.17 -7.39 16.41
C GLY A 239 -15.76 -6.80 16.40
N VAL A 240 -15.35 -6.07 15.36
CA VAL A 240 -14.01 -5.47 15.28
C VAL A 240 -14.07 -3.95 15.27
N ASN A 241 -13.06 -3.35 15.87
CA ASN A 241 -12.82 -1.90 15.89
C ASN A 241 -11.76 -1.52 14.84
N HIS A 242 -11.42 -0.23 14.80
CA HIS A 242 -10.49 0.38 13.85
C HIS A 242 -9.11 -0.30 13.76
N TYR A 243 -8.57 -0.78 14.85
CA TYR A 243 -7.26 -1.44 14.88
C TYR A 243 -7.36 -2.97 14.72
N GLY A 244 -8.44 -3.57 15.20
CA GLY A 244 -8.68 -5.02 15.13
C GLY A 244 -9.01 -5.53 13.72
N ILE A 245 -9.42 -4.66 12.81
CA ILE A 245 -9.83 -5.06 11.45
C ILE A 245 -8.66 -5.50 10.58
N VAL A 246 -7.48 -4.86 10.70
CA VAL A 246 -6.33 -5.16 9.85
C VAL A 246 -5.85 -6.61 10.01
N PRO A 247 -5.56 -7.12 11.24
CA PRO A 247 -5.18 -8.52 11.41
C PRO A 247 -6.29 -9.51 11.04
N LYS A 248 -7.56 -9.07 11.04
CA LYS A 248 -8.71 -9.91 10.66
C LYS A 248 -8.82 -10.09 9.14
N ILE A 249 -8.53 -9.04 8.35
CA ILE A 249 -8.79 -9.02 6.90
C ILE A 249 -7.56 -9.35 6.07
N VAL A 250 -6.39 -8.85 6.44
CA VAL A 250 -5.16 -8.99 5.64
C VAL A 250 -4.80 -10.43 5.31
N PRO A 251 -4.89 -11.41 6.22
CA PRO A 251 -4.62 -12.81 5.88
C PRO A 251 -5.49 -13.33 4.73
N GLY A 252 -6.78 -12.97 4.73
CA GLY A 252 -7.72 -13.34 3.67
C GLY A 252 -7.38 -12.70 2.32
N ILE A 253 -7.02 -11.40 2.32
CA ILE A 253 -6.59 -10.69 1.11
C ILE A 253 -5.37 -11.38 0.50
N LEU A 254 -4.33 -11.64 1.29
CA LEU A 254 -3.09 -12.23 0.79
C LEU A 254 -3.27 -13.68 0.33
N LYS A 255 -4.12 -14.48 1.01
CA LYS A 255 -4.48 -15.83 0.56
C LYS A 255 -5.26 -15.81 -0.75
N GLY A 256 -6.09 -14.82 -0.99
CA GLY A 256 -6.81 -14.65 -2.24
C GLY A 256 -5.93 -14.35 -3.45
N LEU A 257 -4.65 -14.02 -3.23
CA LEU A 257 -3.63 -13.81 -4.26
C LEU A 257 -2.79 -15.07 -4.55
N GLN A 258 -3.08 -16.22 -3.91
CA GLN A 258 -2.29 -17.45 -4.05
C GLN A 258 -2.50 -18.21 -5.36
#